data_e9e893de063ff0f2dc6db1c2c68f1de5
#
_entry.id   e9e893de063ff0f2dc6db1c2c68f1de5
#
_cell.length_a   1.000
_cell.length_b   1.000
_cell.length_c   1.000
_cell.angle_alpha   90.00
_cell.angle_beta   90.00
_cell.angle_gamma   90.00
#
_symmetry.space_group_name_H-M   'P 1'
#
loop_
_entity.id
_entity.type
_entity.pdbx_description
1 polymer ?
#
loop_
_entity_poly.entity_id
_entity_poly.type
_entity_poly.pdbx_seq_one_letter_code
_entity_poly.pdbx_strand_id
1 'polypeptide(L)'
;MSKENSSNLLRGLICVAIGAIIWCIPAPAGVGPQAWGLLAVFVATIAGFILQPLPLGAIAIIACALLPVLGIMKAGQALEGFSNGTIWLIVSAFMFATGFIKTGLGKRIAYLLLSRFGKNTLSVAYVMSAADFIIAPFTPSNTARGGGIIYPIVNSVTTVLGCDPKTGKNQRTGAFLMYSAYAAVITSACIFLTGASNNVLANTLTEQAFGQSLSWMSWFEVSIIPGLLLSIVTPYLLYKIIKPELTETPETLSLAKKELSTMGAMTSKEKILCVIFIACLVLWATGSIH
;
A
#
# COMPACT_ATOMS: atom_id res chain seq x y z
N MET A 1 5.62 36.26 -5.64
CA MET A 1 5.57 34.86 -5.14
C MET A 1 4.12 34.48 -4.99
N SER A 2 3.67 33.36 -5.56
CA SER A 2 2.30 32.87 -5.39
C SER A 2 2.04 32.53 -3.91
N LYS A 3 0.80 32.62 -3.44
CA LYS A 3 0.40 32.26 -2.07
C LYS A 3 0.87 30.82 -1.71
N GLU A 4 0.95 29.96 -2.67
CA GLU A 4 1.39 28.57 -2.54
C GLU A 4 2.89 28.46 -2.21
N ASN A 5 3.74 29.24 -2.90
CA ASN A 5 5.18 29.29 -2.61
C ASN A 5 5.48 29.84 -1.22
N SER A 6 4.71 30.82 -0.75
CA SER A 6 4.85 31.37 0.61
C SER A 6 4.44 30.34 1.68
N SER A 7 3.39 29.56 1.44
CA SER A 7 2.97 28.47 2.34
C SER A 7 4.02 27.35 2.41
N ASN A 8 4.60 26.94 1.29
CA ASN A 8 5.61 25.89 1.26
C ASN A 8 6.92 26.31 1.92
N LEU A 9 7.31 27.59 1.75
CA LEU A 9 8.47 28.15 2.45
C LEU A 9 8.27 28.14 3.98
N LEU A 10 7.09 28.56 4.45
CA LEU A 10 6.76 28.53 5.88
C LEU A 10 6.83 27.11 6.46
N ARG A 11 6.25 26.12 5.75
CA ARG A 11 6.32 24.70 6.13
C ARG A 11 7.77 24.20 6.20
N GLY A 12 8.60 24.57 5.24
CA GLY A 12 10.03 24.24 5.24
C GLY A 12 10.76 24.84 6.45
N LEU A 13 10.48 26.11 6.75
CA LEU A 13 11.05 26.79 7.93
C LEU A 13 10.65 26.10 9.24
N ILE A 14 9.40 25.65 9.36
CA ILE A 14 8.93 24.90 10.53
C ILE A 14 9.71 23.59 10.68
N CYS A 15 9.94 22.84 9.61
CA CYS A 15 10.73 21.61 9.65
C CYS A 15 12.17 21.87 10.11
N VAL A 16 12.81 22.89 9.57
CA VAL A 16 14.17 23.29 9.96
C VAL A 16 14.21 23.76 11.43
N ALA A 17 13.21 24.54 11.86
CA ALA A 17 13.11 25.02 13.24
C ALA A 17 12.96 23.84 14.23
N ILE A 18 12.14 22.85 13.92
CA ILE A 18 11.98 21.64 14.75
C ILE A 18 13.34 20.93 14.92
N GLY A 19 14.05 20.69 13.82
CA GLY A 19 15.37 20.07 13.87
C GLY A 19 16.37 20.90 14.66
N ALA A 20 16.42 22.21 14.44
CA ALA A 20 17.31 23.13 15.14
C ALA A 20 17.03 23.19 16.65
N ILE A 21 15.76 23.22 17.06
CA ILE A 21 15.37 23.19 18.48
C ILE A 21 15.89 21.92 19.14
N ILE A 22 15.67 20.74 18.53
CA ILE A 22 16.17 19.47 19.11
C ILE A 22 17.68 19.47 19.15
N TRP A 23 18.36 19.97 18.12
CA TRP A 23 19.82 20.05 18.06
C TRP A 23 20.41 20.91 19.17
N CYS A 24 19.75 22.02 19.50
CA CYS A 24 20.22 22.96 20.55
C CYS A 24 19.94 22.47 21.98
N ILE A 25 19.04 21.49 22.16
CA ILE A 25 18.80 20.91 23.49
C ILE A 25 19.97 19.98 23.85
N PRO A 26 20.51 20.04 25.09
CA PRO A 26 21.55 19.11 25.51
C PRO A 26 21.09 17.64 25.38
N ALA A 27 21.96 16.79 24.86
CA ALA A 27 21.69 15.36 24.76
C ALA A 27 21.45 14.76 26.15
N PRO A 28 20.46 13.88 26.34
CA PRO A 28 20.23 13.17 27.59
C PRO A 28 21.47 12.33 28.01
N ALA A 29 21.56 12.04 29.29
CA ALA A 29 22.66 11.22 29.81
C ALA A 29 22.64 9.83 29.12
N GLY A 30 23.81 9.43 28.60
CA GLY A 30 23.99 8.16 27.88
C GLY A 30 23.76 8.25 26.37
N VAL A 31 23.32 9.38 25.81
CA VAL A 31 23.17 9.60 24.37
C VAL A 31 24.32 10.41 23.83
N GLY A 32 25.09 9.85 22.88
CA GLY A 32 26.20 10.55 22.24
C GLY A 32 25.71 11.70 21.34
N PRO A 33 26.54 12.75 21.11
CA PRO A 33 26.18 13.91 20.29
C PRO A 33 25.76 13.55 18.87
N GLN A 34 26.36 12.52 18.27
CA GLN A 34 26.02 12.02 16.93
C GLN A 34 24.64 11.40 16.91
N ALA A 35 24.29 10.57 17.91
CA ALA A 35 22.97 9.96 18.01
C ALA A 35 21.88 11.02 18.23
N TRP A 36 22.18 12.06 19.02
CA TRP A 36 21.26 13.18 19.23
C TRP A 36 21.05 14.02 17.97
N GLY A 37 22.14 14.31 17.25
CA GLY A 37 22.08 14.98 15.94
C GLY A 37 21.28 14.17 14.90
N LEU A 38 21.45 12.84 14.88
CA LEU A 38 20.67 11.95 14.02
C LEU A 38 19.18 12.04 14.35
N LEU A 39 18.82 12.04 15.64
CA LEU A 39 17.42 12.20 16.07
C LEU A 39 16.85 13.55 15.60
N ALA A 40 17.62 14.64 15.72
CA ALA A 40 17.17 15.96 15.27
C ALA A 40 16.86 15.99 13.75
N VAL A 41 17.76 15.44 12.92
CA VAL A 41 17.53 15.32 11.47
C VAL A 41 16.37 14.40 11.17
N PHE A 42 16.24 13.27 11.86
CA PHE A 42 15.15 12.32 11.68
C PHE A 42 13.78 12.95 11.98
N VAL A 43 13.62 13.62 13.12
CA VAL A 43 12.35 14.26 13.48
C VAL A 43 12.00 15.39 12.51
N ALA A 44 13.00 16.20 12.09
CA ALA A 44 12.80 17.23 11.05
C ALA A 44 12.35 16.63 9.72
N THR A 45 12.89 15.46 9.34
CA THR A 45 12.51 14.74 8.12
C THR A 45 11.09 14.22 8.20
N ILE A 46 10.69 13.62 9.33
CA ILE A 46 9.31 13.17 9.55
C ILE A 46 8.34 14.36 9.51
N ALA A 47 8.67 15.49 10.14
CA ALA A 47 7.89 16.71 10.03
C ALA A 47 7.77 17.17 8.56
N GLY A 48 8.86 17.05 7.79
CA GLY A 48 8.89 17.33 6.37
C GLY A 48 7.94 16.41 5.55
N PHE A 49 7.90 15.12 5.87
CA PHE A 49 6.97 14.18 5.22
C PHE A 49 5.50 14.47 5.54
N ILE A 50 5.21 14.99 6.74
CA ILE A 50 3.84 15.37 7.13
C ILE A 50 3.44 16.70 6.49
N LEU A 51 4.28 17.73 6.58
CA LEU A 51 4.00 19.08 6.11
C LEU A 51 4.17 19.26 4.59
N GLN A 52 4.98 18.40 3.97
CA GLN A 52 5.22 18.36 2.51
C GLN A 52 5.60 19.72 1.89
N PRO A 53 6.62 20.42 2.41
CA PRO A 53 7.13 21.63 1.76
C PRO A 53 7.73 21.35 0.38
N LEU A 54 8.22 20.14 0.18
CA LEU A 54 8.81 19.60 -1.05
C LEU A 54 8.27 18.18 -1.31
N PRO A 55 8.44 17.63 -2.52
CA PRO A 55 8.13 16.22 -2.78
C PRO A 55 8.89 15.28 -1.83
N LEU A 56 8.24 14.20 -1.38
CA LEU A 56 8.80 13.26 -0.38
C LEU A 56 10.22 12.79 -0.72
N GLY A 57 10.47 12.46 -2.00
CA GLY A 57 11.79 12.01 -2.45
C GLY A 57 12.87 13.10 -2.30
N ALA A 58 12.53 14.37 -2.54
CA ALA A 58 13.46 15.47 -2.34
C ALA A 58 13.81 15.66 -0.85
N ILE A 59 12.81 15.56 0.04
CA ILE A 59 13.01 15.64 1.50
C ILE A 59 13.91 14.49 1.96
N ALA A 60 13.68 13.26 1.48
CA ALA A 60 14.51 12.10 1.83
C ALA A 60 15.97 12.27 1.38
N ILE A 61 16.21 12.73 0.16
CA ILE A 61 17.57 12.96 -0.38
C ILE A 61 18.27 14.07 0.40
N ILE A 62 17.58 15.17 0.71
CA ILE A 62 18.13 16.27 1.52
C ILE A 62 18.51 15.74 2.90
N ALA A 63 17.66 14.96 3.56
CA ALA A 63 17.95 14.36 4.86
C ALA A 63 19.20 13.48 4.80
N CYS A 64 19.31 12.57 3.84
CA CYS A 64 20.50 11.73 3.65
C CYS A 64 21.78 12.56 3.40
N ALA A 65 21.68 13.65 2.63
CA ALA A 65 22.82 14.53 2.36
C ALA A 65 23.24 15.35 3.58
N LEU A 66 22.28 15.74 4.42
CA LEU A 66 22.58 16.51 5.65
C LEU A 66 23.40 15.71 6.67
N LEU A 67 23.22 14.40 6.75
CA LEU A 67 23.91 13.57 7.74
C LEU A 67 25.45 13.66 7.65
N PRO A 68 26.08 13.48 6.48
CA PRO A 68 27.53 13.67 6.37
C PRO A 68 27.95 15.15 6.41
N VAL A 69 27.15 16.08 5.89
CA VAL A 69 27.45 17.52 5.93
C VAL A 69 27.53 18.04 7.36
N LEU A 70 26.64 17.57 8.23
CA LEU A 70 26.63 17.91 9.66
C LEU A 70 27.62 17.07 10.50
N GLY A 71 28.38 16.18 9.88
CA GLY A 71 29.35 15.34 10.59
C GLY A 71 28.74 14.26 11.50
N ILE A 72 27.46 13.95 11.31
CA ILE A 72 26.73 12.95 12.11
C ILE A 72 27.23 11.54 11.79
N MET A 73 27.42 11.24 10.48
CA MET A 73 27.96 9.97 10.00
C MET A 73 28.72 10.14 8.69
N LYS A 74 29.48 9.11 8.29
CA LYS A 74 30.19 9.12 7.00
C LYS A 74 29.20 9.00 5.85
N ALA A 75 29.54 9.58 4.67
CA ALA A 75 28.69 9.53 3.48
C ALA A 75 28.32 8.09 3.06
N GLY A 76 29.26 7.14 3.15
CA GLY A 76 29.00 5.73 2.86
C GLY A 76 27.92 5.12 3.77
N GLN A 77 27.90 5.47 5.05
CA GLN A 77 26.88 5.02 6.00
C GLN A 77 25.52 5.66 5.72
N ALA A 78 25.50 6.97 5.42
CA ALA A 78 24.26 7.67 5.08
C ALA A 78 23.60 7.13 3.79
N LEU A 79 24.40 6.58 2.88
CA LEU A 79 23.96 6.03 1.59
C LEU A 79 23.86 4.50 1.57
N GLU A 80 24.12 3.81 2.69
CA GLU A 80 24.11 2.34 2.77
C GLU A 80 22.78 1.74 2.33
N GLY A 81 21.66 2.44 2.58
CA GLY A 81 20.35 2.02 2.10
C GLY A 81 20.26 1.88 0.58
N PHE A 82 21.05 2.63 -0.20
CA PHE A 82 21.05 2.51 -1.67
C PHE A 82 21.76 1.25 -2.18
N SER A 83 22.61 0.62 -1.39
CA SER A 83 23.25 -0.67 -1.71
C SER A 83 22.52 -1.88 -1.09
N ASN A 84 21.46 -1.64 -0.31
CA ASN A 84 20.72 -2.72 0.34
C ASN A 84 19.76 -3.41 -0.65
N GLY A 85 19.93 -4.74 -0.81
CA GLY A 85 19.08 -5.55 -1.71
C GLY A 85 17.60 -5.48 -1.39
N THR A 86 17.23 -5.36 -0.11
CA THR A 86 15.83 -5.20 0.33
C THR A 86 15.20 -3.93 -0.23
N ILE A 87 15.93 -2.82 -0.25
CA ILE A 87 15.43 -1.55 -0.82
C ILE A 87 15.20 -1.72 -2.33
N TRP A 88 16.12 -2.38 -3.06
CA TRP A 88 15.94 -2.63 -4.48
C TRP A 88 14.81 -3.62 -4.79
N LEU A 89 14.56 -4.60 -3.92
CA LEU A 89 13.37 -5.44 -4.01
C LEU A 89 12.08 -4.59 -3.90
N ILE A 90 12.02 -3.69 -2.93
CA ILE A 90 10.87 -2.78 -2.75
C ILE A 90 10.72 -1.87 -3.98
N VAL A 91 11.80 -1.26 -4.49
CA VAL A 91 11.78 -0.41 -5.69
C VAL A 91 11.26 -1.19 -6.90
N SER A 92 11.77 -2.39 -7.12
CA SER A 92 11.31 -3.26 -8.22
C SER A 92 9.82 -3.58 -8.10
N ALA A 93 9.35 -3.92 -6.90
CA ALA A 93 7.95 -4.19 -6.65
C ALA A 93 7.05 -2.95 -6.87
N PHE A 94 7.52 -1.72 -6.58
CA PHE A 94 6.81 -0.49 -6.94
C PHE A 94 6.72 -0.28 -8.47
N MET A 95 7.74 -0.69 -9.22
CA MET A 95 7.67 -0.66 -10.70
C MET A 95 6.58 -1.60 -11.21
N PHE A 96 6.44 -2.80 -10.66
CA PHE A 96 5.34 -3.71 -10.97
C PHE A 96 3.98 -3.11 -10.63
N ALA A 97 3.82 -2.52 -9.44
CA ALA A 97 2.59 -1.86 -9.04
C ALA A 97 2.17 -0.76 -10.03
N THR A 98 3.13 0.02 -10.51
CA THR A 98 2.90 1.05 -11.54
C THR A 98 2.42 0.41 -12.84
N GLY A 99 2.98 -0.73 -13.24
CA GLY A 99 2.52 -1.53 -14.39
C GLY A 99 1.06 -1.95 -14.26
N PHE A 100 0.66 -2.47 -13.09
CA PHE A 100 -0.74 -2.85 -12.81
C PHE A 100 -1.71 -1.67 -12.94
N ILE A 101 -1.36 -0.53 -12.37
CA ILE A 101 -2.21 0.67 -12.41
C ILE A 101 -2.30 1.20 -13.85
N LYS A 102 -1.17 1.33 -14.55
CA LYS A 102 -1.13 1.92 -15.90
C LYS A 102 -1.76 1.03 -16.97
N THR A 103 -1.66 -0.29 -16.87
CA THR A 103 -2.27 -1.22 -17.83
C THR A 103 -3.76 -1.43 -17.59
N GLY A 104 -4.24 -1.19 -16.38
CA GLY A 104 -5.61 -1.47 -15.98
C GLY A 104 -5.89 -2.96 -15.68
N LEU A 105 -4.88 -3.82 -15.69
CA LEU A 105 -5.03 -5.26 -15.44
C LEU A 105 -5.73 -5.55 -14.12
N GLY A 106 -5.38 -4.83 -13.04
CA GLY A 106 -6.04 -4.99 -11.74
C GLY A 106 -7.54 -4.70 -11.78
N LYS A 107 -7.94 -3.64 -12.51
CA LYS A 107 -9.37 -3.32 -12.72
C LYS A 107 -10.07 -4.43 -13.51
N ARG A 108 -9.43 -4.96 -14.55
CA ARG A 108 -9.98 -6.07 -15.35
C ARG A 108 -10.21 -7.30 -14.50
N ILE A 109 -9.24 -7.70 -13.66
CA ILE A 109 -9.38 -8.84 -12.74
C ILE A 109 -10.60 -8.65 -11.83
N ALA A 110 -10.71 -7.49 -11.20
CA ALA A 110 -11.82 -7.20 -10.30
C ALA A 110 -13.18 -7.19 -11.02
N TYR A 111 -13.30 -6.57 -12.19
CA TYR A 111 -14.55 -6.58 -12.95
C TYR A 111 -14.90 -7.96 -13.53
N LEU A 112 -13.91 -8.79 -13.89
CA LEU A 112 -14.16 -10.18 -14.29
C LEU A 112 -14.79 -10.98 -13.14
N LEU A 113 -14.24 -10.84 -11.93
CA LEU A 113 -14.80 -11.51 -10.76
C LEU A 113 -16.18 -10.95 -10.40
N LEU A 114 -16.37 -9.63 -10.41
CA LEU A 114 -17.67 -8.99 -10.16
C LEU A 114 -18.73 -9.42 -11.18
N SER A 115 -18.39 -9.53 -12.47
CA SER A 115 -19.32 -9.92 -13.51
C SER A 115 -19.83 -11.36 -13.36
N ARG A 116 -19.12 -12.21 -12.63
CA ARG A 116 -19.48 -13.60 -12.37
C ARG A 116 -20.13 -13.82 -11.01
N PHE A 117 -19.65 -13.15 -9.98
CA PHE A 117 -19.96 -13.45 -8.59
C PHE A 117 -20.61 -12.30 -7.81
N GLY A 118 -20.68 -11.08 -8.35
CA GLY A 118 -21.22 -9.89 -7.68
C GLY A 118 -22.75 -9.81 -7.62
N LYS A 119 -23.45 -10.90 -7.27
CA LYS A 119 -24.91 -11.00 -7.28
C LYS A 119 -25.60 -10.35 -6.07
N ASN A 120 -24.96 -10.35 -4.94
CA ASN A 120 -25.49 -9.80 -3.69
C ASN A 120 -24.39 -9.02 -2.94
N THR A 121 -24.81 -8.19 -2.01
CA THR A 121 -23.92 -7.26 -1.28
C THR A 121 -22.76 -7.99 -0.58
N LEU A 122 -23.02 -9.14 0.06
CA LEU A 122 -21.99 -9.92 0.73
C LEU A 122 -21.00 -10.52 -0.30
N SER A 123 -21.50 -11.06 -1.42
CA SER A 123 -20.64 -11.61 -2.47
C SER A 123 -19.78 -10.53 -3.13
N VAL A 124 -20.27 -9.30 -3.27
CA VAL A 124 -19.44 -8.16 -3.74
C VAL A 124 -18.25 -7.92 -2.80
N ALA A 125 -18.47 -7.95 -1.49
CA ALA A 125 -17.37 -7.79 -0.53
C ALA A 125 -16.33 -8.92 -0.66
N TYR A 126 -16.77 -10.18 -0.79
CA TYR A 126 -15.85 -11.32 -1.00
C TYR A 126 -15.13 -11.24 -2.34
N VAL A 127 -15.80 -10.79 -3.39
CA VAL A 127 -15.18 -10.57 -4.71
C VAL A 127 -14.10 -9.51 -4.63
N MET A 128 -14.32 -8.43 -3.90
CA MET A 128 -13.28 -7.41 -3.69
C MET A 128 -12.10 -7.97 -2.90
N SER A 129 -12.36 -8.77 -1.88
CA SER A 129 -11.30 -9.47 -1.13
C SER A 129 -10.50 -10.42 -2.01
N ALA A 130 -11.16 -11.21 -2.86
CA ALA A 130 -10.50 -12.10 -3.81
C ALA A 130 -9.69 -11.35 -4.88
N ALA A 131 -10.22 -10.25 -5.39
CA ALA A 131 -9.51 -9.42 -6.36
C ALA A 131 -8.25 -8.82 -5.73
N ASP A 132 -8.35 -8.28 -4.53
CA ASP A 132 -7.21 -7.72 -3.81
C ASP A 132 -6.17 -8.79 -3.46
N PHE A 133 -6.61 -9.97 -3.02
CA PHE A 133 -5.73 -11.12 -2.75
C PHE A 133 -4.89 -11.50 -3.98
N ILE A 134 -5.48 -11.52 -5.18
CA ILE A 134 -4.76 -11.83 -6.43
C ILE A 134 -3.73 -10.74 -6.76
N ILE A 135 -4.03 -9.48 -6.49
CA ILE A 135 -3.19 -8.33 -6.85
C ILE A 135 -2.09 -8.07 -5.80
N ALA A 136 -2.35 -8.44 -4.54
CA ALA A 136 -1.52 -8.12 -3.38
C ALA A 136 -0.03 -8.50 -3.51
N PRO A 137 0.35 -9.70 -3.96
CA PRO A 137 1.76 -10.10 -4.03
C PRO A 137 2.64 -9.20 -4.91
N PHE A 138 2.05 -8.44 -5.83
CA PHE A 138 2.76 -7.61 -6.82
C PHE A 138 2.67 -6.12 -6.55
N THR A 139 1.99 -5.73 -5.48
CA THR A 139 1.77 -4.31 -5.20
C THR A 139 2.14 -4.04 -3.73
N PRO A 140 3.42 -3.73 -3.45
CA PRO A 140 3.93 -3.62 -2.08
C PRO A 140 3.47 -2.34 -1.37
N SER A 141 2.39 -1.74 -1.83
CA SER A 141 1.80 -0.55 -1.25
C SER A 141 0.29 -0.70 -1.13
N ASN A 142 -0.19 -0.79 0.10
CA ASN A 142 -1.62 -0.82 0.41
C ASN A 142 -2.33 0.43 -0.13
N THR A 143 -1.69 1.60 -0.02
CA THR A 143 -2.22 2.87 -0.51
C THR A 143 -2.37 2.86 -2.03
N ALA A 144 -1.36 2.41 -2.76
CA ALA A 144 -1.41 2.35 -4.22
C ALA A 144 -2.44 1.32 -4.70
N ARG A 145 -2.51 0.14 -4.08
CA ARG A 145 -3.47 -0.91 -4.41
C ARG A 145 -4.88 -0.53 -3.99
N GLY A 146 -5.06 -0.17 -2.72
CA GLY A 146 -6.35 0.24 -2.19
C GLY A 146 -6.89 1.48 -2.87
N GLY A 147 -6.11 2.56 -2.91
CA GLY A 147 -6.53 3.84 -3.49
C GLY A 147 -6.57 3.87 -5.02
N GLY A 148 -5.63 3.16 -5.69
CA GLY A 148 -5.51 3.20 -7.15
C GLY A 148 -6.35 2.15 -7.90
N ILE A 149 -6.74 1.05 -7.25
CA ILE A 149 -7.45 -0.05 -7.89
C ILE A 149 -8.77 -0.36 -7.16
N ILE A 150 -8.71 -0.74 -5.90
CA ILE A 150 -9.88 -1.27 -5.18
C ILE A 150 -10.91 -0.17 -4.88
N TYR A 151 -10.50 0.95 -4.31
CA TYR A 151 -11.40 2.04 -3.96
C TYR A 151 -12.19 2.60 -5.16
N PRO A 152 -11.59 2.91 -6.32
CA PRO A 152 -12.35 3.39 -7.48
C PRO A 152 -13.42 2.40 -7.95
N ILE A 153 -13.17 1.10 -7.85
CA ILE A 153 -14.15 0.07 -8.24
C ILE A 153 -15.30 0.03 -7.23
N VAL A 154 -14.97 -0.03 -5.93
CA VAL A 154 -16.00 -0.02 -4.88
C VAL A 154 -16.82 1.26 -4.92
N ASN A 155 -16.19 2.41 -5.16
CA ASN A 155 -16.89 3.69 -5.32
C ASN A 155 -17.84 3.68 -6.53
N SER A 156 -17.45 3.07 -7.65
CA SER A 156 -18.32 2.91 -8.81
C SER A 156 -19.51 2.00 -8.49
N VAL A 157 -19.27 0.90 -7.75
CA VAL A 157 -20.33 -0.01 -7.30
C VAL A 157 -21.30 0.70 -6.36
N THR A 158 -20.81 1.40 -5.34
CA THR A 158 -21.67 2.13 -4.39
C THR A 158 -22.49 3.23 -5.09
N THR A 159 -21.91 3.90 -6.07
CA THR A 159 -22.60 4.91 -6.88
C THR A 159 -23.76 4.30 -7.67
N VAL A 160 -23.55 3.17 -8.35
CA VAL A 160 -24.60 2.50 -9.13
C VAL A 160 -25.71 1.94 -8.23
N LEU A 161 -25.35 1.49 -7.01
CA LEU A 161 -26.31 1.05 -5.99
C LEU A 161 -27.06 2.23 -5.32
N GLY A 162 -26.80 3.46 -5.74
CA GLY A 162 -27.43 4.65 -5.19
C GLY A 162 -27.09 4.92 -3.73
N CYS A 163 -25.90 4.52 -3.28
CA CYS A 163 -25.41 4.84 -1.96
C CYS A 163 -24.97 6.31 -1.92
N ASP A 164 -25.64 7.13 -1.13
CA ASP A 164 -25.34 8.55 -1.03
C ASP A 164 -25.17 8.97 0.43
N PRO A 165 -23.95 9.30 0.87
CA PRO A 165 -23.69 9.76 2.24
C PRO A 165 -24.40 11.06 2.59
N LYS A 166 -24.72 11.91 1.61
CA LYS A 166 -25.35 13.22 1.85
C LYS A 166 -26.86 13.09 2.14
N THR A 167 -27.53 12.20 1.41
CA THR A 167 -28.97 11.98 1.58
C THR A 167 -29.28 10.84 2.55
N GLY A 168 -28.28 10.06 2.96
CA GLY A 168 -28.43 8.88 3.81
C GLY A 168 -29.00 7.67 3.08
N LYS A 169 -29.25 7.75 1.76
CA LYS A 169 -29.79 6.63 0.97
C LYS A 169 -28.76 5.50 0.88
N ASN A 170 -29.16 4.26 1.22
CA ASN A 170 -28.35 3.05 1.21
C ASN A 170 -26.98 3.23 1.92
N GLN A 171 -26.93 4.08 2.94
CA GLN A 171 -25.70 4.49 3.60
C GLN A 171 -24.96 3.31 4.23
N ARG A 172 -25.69 2.38 4.88
CA ARG A 172 -25.08 1.18 5.50
C ARG A 172 -24.51 0.23 4.45
N THR A 173 -25.16 0.11 3.29
CA THR A 173 -24.63 -0.68 2.16
C THR A 173 -23.31 -0.07 1.66
N GLY A 174 -23.26 1.24 1.47
CA GLY A 174 -22.04 1.94 1.09
C GLY A 174 -20.93 1.78 2.12
N ALA A 175 -21.24 1.99 3.40
CA ALA A 175 -20.31 1.81 4.50
C ALA A 175 -19.78 0.36 4.57
N PHE A 176 -20.66 -0.64 4.48
CA PHE A 176 -20.29 -2.04 4.47
C PHE A 176 -19.28 -2.37 3.37
N LEU A 177 -19.56 -1.95 2.13
CA LEU A 177 -18.68 -2.23 0.99
C LEU A 177 -17.34 -1.53 1.13
N MET A 178 -17.31 -0.28 1.59
CA MET A 178 -16.08 0.48 1.80
C MET A 178 -15.22 -0.12 2.93
N TYR A 179 -15.81 -0.45 4.09
CA TYR A 179 -15.08 -1.07 5.20
C TYR A 179 -14.58 -2.47 4.84
N SER A 180 -15.38 -3.26 4.13
CA SER A 180 -14.97 -4.59 3.65
C SER A 180 -13.80 -4.50 2.68
N ALA A 181 -13.81 -3.55 1.75
CA ALA A 181 -12.71 -3.32 0.83
C ALA A 181 -11.43 -2.85 1.55
N TYR A 182 -11.55 -1.96 2.52
CA TYR A 182 -10.43 -1.52 3.35
C TYR A 182 -9.82 -2.69 4.15
N ALA A 183 -10.66 -3.49 4.80
CA ALA A 183 -10.21 -4.67 5.51
C ALA A 183 -9.52 -5.69 4.60
N ALA A 184 -10.04 -5.90 3.39
CA ALA A 184 -9.44 -6.78 2.39
C ALA A 184 -8.02 -6.34 2.04
N VAL A 185 -7.81 -5.04 1.78
CA VAL A 185 -6.49 -4.47 1.44
C VAL A 185 -5.46 -4.68 2.57
N ILE A 186 -5.88 -4.53 3.82
CA ILE A 186 -4.99 -4.75 4.97
C ILE A 186 -4.67 -6.24 5.13
N THR A 187 -5.69 -7.09 5.05
CA THR A 187 -5.51 -8.53 5.28
C THR A 187 -4.64 -9.17 4.20
N SER A 188 -4.91 -8.90 2.93
CA SER A 188 -4.11 -9.45 1.82
C SER A 188 -2.67 -8.95 1.82
N ALA A 189 -2.44 -7.71 2.31
CA ALA A 189 -1.10 -7.18 2.48
C ALA A 189 -0.23 -8.00 3.44
N CYS A 190 -0.82 -8.54 4.49
CA CYS A 190 -0.09 -9.34 5.48
C CYS A 190 0.22 -10.77 4.98
N ILE A 191 -0.58 -11.30 4.05
CA ILE A 191 -0.43 -12.68 3.56
C ILE A 191 0.85 -12.87 2.74
N PHE A 192 1.26 -11.87 1.99
CA PHE A 192 2.42 -11.97 1.10
C PHE A 192 3.57 -11.10 1.62
N LEU A 193 4.78 -11.63 1.62
CA LEU A 193 5.97 -10.85 2.00
C LEU A 193 6.07 -9.56 1.16
N THR A 194 5.82 -9.66 -0.13
CA THR A 194 5.81 -8.53 -1.07
C THR A 194 4.50 -7.75 -1.09
N GLY A 195 3.49 -8.12 -0.30
CA GLY A 195 2.18 -7.45 -0.24
C GLY A 195 2.21 -6.06 0.40
N ALA A 196 3.24 -5.79 1.20
CA ALA A 196 3.51 -4.47 1.75
C ALA A 196 5.01 -4.28 1.98
N SER A 197 5.53 -3.07 1.75
CA SER A 197 6.96 -2.75 1.93
C SER A 197 7.43 -2.92 3.39
N ASN A 198 6.55 -2.68 4.36
CA ASN A 198 6.84 -2.88 5.78
C ASN A 198 7.03 -4.35 6.16
N ASN A 199 6.42 -5.32 5.45
CA ASN A 199 6.69 -6.73 5.68
C ASN A 199 8.15 -7.08 5.33
N VAL A 200 8.61 -6.60 4.18
CA VAL A 200 9.99 -6.80 3.72
C VAL A 200 10.97 -6.17 4.70
N LEU A 201 10.68 -4.96 5.16
CA LEU A 201 11.51 -4.29 6.17
C LEU A 201 11.51 -5.06 7.49
N ALA A 202 10.34 -5.51 7.98
CA ALA A 202 10.24 -6.31 9.20
C ALA A 202 11.05 -7.59 9.10
N ASN A 203 10.99 -8.28 7.95
CA ASN A 203 11.77 -9.49 7.71
C ASN A 203 13.29 -9.22 7.75
N THR A 204 13.74 -8.10 7.16
CA THR A 204 15.15 -7.68 7.23
C THR A 204 15.60 -7.35 8.66
N LEU A 205 14.75 -6.65 9.43
CA LEU A 205 15.05 -6.37 10.85
C LEU A 205 15.10 -7.66 11.69
N THR A 206 14.25 -8.64 11.37
CA THR A 206 14.28 -9.97 12.00
C THR A 206 15.59 -10.69 11.68
N GLU A 207 16.06 -10.63 10.45
CA GLU A 207 17.34 -11.19 10.04
C GLU A 207 18.50 -10.54 10.81
N GLN A 208 18.49 -9.21 10.93
CA GLN A 208 19.53 -8.48 11.68
C GLN A 208 19.52 -8.83 13.18
N ALA A 209 18.35 -9.02 13.78
CA ALA A 209 18.21 -9.29 15.21
C ALA A 209 18.45 -10.77 15.59
N PHE A 210 18.04 -11.70 14.75
CA PHE A 210 18.01 -13.13 15.06
C PHE A 210 18.86 -13.99 14.12
N GLY A 211 19.49 -13.39 13.10
CA GLY A 211 20.30 -14.11 12.11
C GLY A 211 19.49 -15.01 11.16
N GLN A 212 18.18 -14.86 11.13
CA GLN A 212 17.27 -15.66 10.30
C GLN A 212 16.23 -14.76 9.63
N SER A 213 16.06 -14.94 8.31
CA SER A 213 14.99 -14.32 7.55
C SER A 213 14.03 -15.36 6.99
N LEU A 214 12.78 -14.98 6.80
CA LEU A 214 11.80 -15.82 6.13
C LEU A 214 11.91 -15.65 4.62
N SER A 215 11.96 -16.78 3.88
CA SER A 215 11.78 -16.75 2.44
C SER A 215 10.36 -16.29 2.09
N TRP A 216 10.13 -15.91 0.82
CA TRP A 216 8.78 -15.53 0.38
C TRP A 216 7.77 -16.65 0.62
N MET A 217 8.16 -17.90 0.37
CA MET A 217 7.30 -19.07 0.58
C MET A 217 7.05 -19.34 2.06
N SER A 218 8.09 -19.29 2.90
CA SER A 218 7.94 -19.48 4.35
C SER A 218 7.04 -18.40 4.99
N TRP A 219 7.15 -17.15 4.53
CA TRP A 219 6.22 -16.09 4.94
C TRP A 219 4.79 -16.43 4.56
N PHE A 220 4.57 -16.85 3.30
CA PHE A 220 3.25 -17.24 2.80
C PHE A 220 2.65 -18.40 3.58
N GLU A 221 3.41 -19.47 3.84
CA GLU A 221 2.97 -20.64 4.60
C GLU A 221 2.48 -20.28 6.01
N VAL A 222 3.19 -19.41 6.70
CA VAL A 222 2.80 -18.95 8.04
C VAL A 222 1.57 -18.03 7.99
N SER A 223 1.47 -17.19 6.98
CA SER A 223 0.47 -16.12 6.90
C SER A 223 -0.82 -16.51 6.21
N ILE A 224 -0.82 -17.56 5.37
CA ILE A 224 -1.99 -17.89 4.52
C ILE A 224 -3.20 -18.35 5.36
N ILE A 225 -2.99 -19.17 6.39
CA ILE A 225 -4.09 -19.68 7.21
C ILE A 225 -4.78 -18.54 7.97
N PRO A 226 -4.08 -17.73 8.81
CA PRO A 226 -4.71 -16.61 9.50
C PRO A 226 -5.25 -15.56 8.54
N GLY A 227 -4.56 -15.31 7.42
CA GLY A 227 -4.99 -14.34 6.41
C GLY A 227 -6.28 -14.77 5.69
N LEU A 228 -6.40 -16.03 5.27
CA LEU A 228 -7.65 -16.55 4.68
C LEU A 228 -8.79 -16.53 5.68
N LEU A 229 -8.53 -16.93 6.93
CA LEU A 229 -9.54 -16.87 7.99
C LEU A 229 -10.08 -15.45 8.14
N LEU A 230 -9.20 -14.45 8.23
CA LEU A 230 -9.60 -13.05 8.31
C LEU A 230 -10.33 -12.58 7.06
N SER A 231 -9.89 -12.99 5.86
CA SER A 231 -10.53 -12.63 4.59
C SER A 231 -11.95 -13.18 4.47
N ILE A 232 -12.24 -14.30 5.11
CA ILE A 232 -13.58 -14.92 5.13
C ILE A 232 -14.44 -14.34 6.26
N VAL A 233 -13.88 -14.27 7.47
CA VAL A 233 -14.63 -13.89 8.68
C VAL A 233 -14.95 -12.39 8.68
N THR A 234 -14.01 -11.54 8.27
CA THR A 234 -14.19 -10.07 8.38
C THR A 234 -15.35 -9.55 7.55
N PRO A 235 -15.51 -9.86 6.25
CA PRO A 235 -16.68 -9.42 5.49
C PRO A 235 -18.00 -9.93 6.08
N TYR A 236 -18.02 -11.17 6.59
CA TYR A 236 -19.20 -11.73 7.22
C TYR A 236 -19.57 -11.01 8.54
N LEU A 237 -18.59 -10.74 9.39
CA LEU A 237 -18.80 -9.98 10.63
C LEU A 237 -19.28 -8.55 10.34
N LEU A 238 -18.65 -7.87 9.40
CA LEU A 238 -19.07 -6.53 8.98
C LEU A 238 -20.51 -6.54 8.43
N TYR A 239 -20.87 -7.57 7.66
CA TYR A 239 -22.23 -7.74 7.17
C TYR A 239 -23.25 -7.87 8.31
N LYS A 240 -22.92 -8.65 9.34
CA LYS A 240 -23.77 -8.83 10.53
C LYS A 240 -23.88 -7.57 11.40
N ILE A 241 -22.79 -6.82 11.54
CA ILE A 241 -22.72 -5.61 12.37
C ILE A 241 -23.40 -4.44 11.67
N ILE A 242 -23.03 -4.16 10.43
CA ILE A 242 -23.49 -2.97 9.68
C ILE A 242 -24.91 -3.18 9.14
N LYS A 243 -25.29 -4.41 8.79
CA LYS A 243 -26.61 -4.79 8.26
C LYS A 243 -26.98 -3.90 7.05
N PRO A 244 -26.33 -4.10 5.90
CA PRO A 244 -26.59 -3.30 4.70
C PRO A 244 -28.08 -3.36 4.29
N GLU A 245 -28.60 -2.27 3.74
CA GLU A 245 -30.00 -2.19 3.31
C GLU A 245 -30.28 -3.05 2.09
N LEU A 246 -29.32 -3.08 1.15
CA LEU A 246 -29.46 -3.87 -0.07
C LEU A 246 -28.86 -5.27 0.15
N THR A 247 -29.64 -6.29 -0.07
CA THR A 247 -29.19 -7.69 -0.06
C THR A 247 -28.77 -8.15 -1.45
N GLU A 248 -29.50 -7.74 -2.49
CA GLU A 248 -29.22 -8.07 -3.89
C GLU A 248 -28.64 -6.84 -4.62
N THR A 249 -27.74 -7.09 -5.56
CA THR A 249 -27.00 -6.06 -6.29
C THR A 249 -26.86 -6.37 -7.78
N PRO A 250 -27.99 -6.57 -8.52
CA PRO A 250 -27.95 -6.90 -9.95
C PRO A 250 -27.28 -5.81 -10.80
N GLU A 251 -27.35 -4.55 -10.34
CA GLU A 251 -26.72 -3.41 -10.97
C GLU A 251 -25.19 -3.56 -11.01
N THR A 252 -24.60 -4.20 -10.00
CA THR A 252 -23.16 -4.47 -9.94
C THR A 252 -22.70 -5.38 -11.09
N LEU A 253 -23.49 -6.42 -11.42
CA LEU A 253 -23.20 -7.29 -12.56
C LEU A 253 -23.27 -6.52 -13.89
N SER A 254 -24.27 -5.67 -14.04
CA SER A 254 -24.46 -4.84 -15.23
C SER A 254 -23.32 -3.83 -15.39
N LEU A 255 -22.92 -3.17 -14.29
CA LEU A 255 -21.76 -2.28 -14.23
C LEU A 255 -20.50 -3.03 -14.66
N ALA A 256 -20.21 -4.17 -14.05
CA ALA A 256 -19.00 -4.93 -14.32
C ALA A 256 -18.91 -5.38 -15.80
N LYS A 257 -20.03 -5.84 -16.39
CA LYS A 257 -20.10 -6.20 -17.81
C LYS A 257 -19.89 -4.97 -18.71
N LYS A 258 -20.48 -3.82 -18.38
CA LYS A 258 -20.31 -2.57 -19.11
C LYS A 258 -18.84 -2.12 -19.08
N GLU A 259 -18.24 -2.11 -17.91
CA GLU A 259 -16.82 -1.73 -17.75
C GLU A 259 -15.89 -2.66 -18.55
N LEU A 260 -16.12 -3.98 -18.49
CA LEU A 260 -15.36 -4.95 -19.29
C LEU A 260 -15.54 -4.74 -20.80
N SER A 261 -16.75 -4.42 -21.27
CA SER A 261 -17.00 -4.12 -22.68
C SER A 261 -16.28 -2.84 -23.12
N THR A 262 -16.23 -1.83 -22.26
CA THR A 262 -15.51 -0.58 -22.51
C THR A 262 -13.99 -0.81 -22.55
N MET A 263 -13.47 -1.70 -21.70
CA MET A 263 -12.06 -2.09 -21.71
C MET A 263 -11.67 -2.90 -22.95
N GLY A 264 -12.64 -3.51 -23.63
CA GLY A 264 -12.42 -4.34 -24.81
C GLY A 264 -11.58 -5.59 -24.57
N ALA A 265 -10.97 -6.13 -25.63
CA ALA A 265 -10.08 -7.29 -25.52
C ALA A 265 -8.80 -6.96 -24.73
N MET A 266 -8.17 -8.00 -24.17
CA MET A 266 -6.91 -7.86 -23.45
C MET A 266 -5.81 -7.27 -24.34
N THR A 267 -5.25 -6.15 -23.93
CA THR A 267 -4.17 -5.48 -24.68
C THR A 267 -2.86 -6.27 -24.58
N SER A 268 -1.93 -6.04 -25.52
CA SER A 268 -0.61 -6.67 -25.48
C SER A 268 0.14 -6.34 -24.18
N LYS A 269 -0.02 -5.12 -23.66
CA LYS A 269 0.60 -4.71 -22.39
C LYS A 269 0.05 -5.50 -21.20
N GLU A 270 -1.26 -5.74 -21.14
CA GLU A 270 -1.88 -6.58 -20.10
C GLU A 270 -1.41 -8.03 -20.20
N LYS A 271 -1.30 -8.60 -21.42
CA LYS A 271 -0.81 -9.97 -21.64
C LYS A 271 0.65 -10.13 -21.19
N ILE A 272 1.52 -9.21 -21.58
CA ILE A 272 2.92 -9.20 -21.16
C ILE A 272 3.02 -9.12 -19.63
N LEU A 273 2.24 -8.22 -19.01
CA LEU A 273 2.23 -8.09 -17.57
C LEU A 273 1.74 -9.36 -16.87
N CYS A 274 0.73 -10.07 -17.42
CA CYS A 274 0.30 -11.37 -16.91
C CYS A 274 1.41 -12.41 -16.96
N VAL A 275 2.17 -12.48 -18.06
CA VAL A 275 3.30 -13.42 -18.18
C VAL A 275 4.37 -13.11 -17.17
N ILE A 276 4.77 -11.83 -17.02
CA ILE A 276 5.74 -11.40 -16.02
C ILE A 276 5.23 -11.73 -14.61
N PHE A 277 3.96 -11.51 -14.35
CA PHE A 277 3.27 -11.81 -13.09
C PHE A 277 3.42 -13.30 -12.71
N ILE A 278 3.07 -14.20 -13.63
CA ILE A 278 3.17 -15.64 -13.40
C ILE A 278 4.63 -16.04 -13.19
N ALA A 279 5.56 -15.51 -14.01
CA ALA A 279 6.98 -15.79 -13.89
C ALA A 279 7.53 -15.36 -12.51
N CYS A 280 7.17 -14.18 -12.02
CA CYS A 280 7.58 -13.72 -10.69
C CYS A 280 7.04 -14.62 -9.57
N LEU A 281 5.77 -15.04 -9.65
CA LEU A 281 5.20 -15.97 -8.65
C LEU A 281 5.96 -17.28 -8.63
N VAL A 282 6.25 -17.85 -9.79
CA VAL A 282 6.99 -19.11 -9.89
C VAL A 282 8.39 -18.94 -9.29
N LEU A 283 9.12 -17.87 -9.65
CA LEU A 283 10.45 -17.60 -9.11
C LEU A 283 10.44 -17.40 -7.59
N TRP A 284 9.47 -16.69 -7.04
CA TRP A 284 9.35 -16.49 -5.58
C TRP A 284 8.97 -17.78 -4.85
N ALA A 285 8.05 -18.57 -5.41
CA ALA A 285 7.64 -19.84 -4.82
C ALA A 285 8.76 -20.89 -4.87
N THR A 286 9.65 -20.81 -5.86
CA THR A 286 10.78 -21.75 -6.05
C THR A 286 12.11 -21.18 -5.57
N GLY A 287 12.14 -20.03 -4.92
CA GLY A 287 13.36 -19.34 -4.47
C GLY A 287 14.25 -20.14 -3.51
N SER A 288 13.75 -21.22 -2.91
CA SER A 288 14.52 -22.16 -2.11
C SER A 288 15.30 -23.21 -2.96
N ILE A 289 15.08 -23.25 -4.28
CA ILE A 289 15.65 -24.27 -5.18
C ILE A 289 16.84 -23.70 -5.99
N HIS A 290 16.95 -22.35 -6.10
CA HIS A 290 18.00 -21.67 -6.88
C HIS A 290 18.68 -20.51 -6.13
#